data_7f974cc80a56f60f627e4b47584109d8
#
_entry.id   7f974cc80a56f60f627e4b47584109d8
#
_cell.length_a   1.000
_cell.length_b   1.000
_cell.length_c   1.000
_cell.angle_alpha   90.00
_cell.angle_beta   90.00
_cell.angle_gamma   90.00
#
_symmetry.space_group_name_H-M   'P 1'
#
loop_
_entity.id
_entity.type
_entity.pdbx_description
1 polymer ?
#
loop_
_entity_poly.entity_id
_entity_poly.type
_entity_poly.pdbx_seq_one_letter_code
_entity_poly.pdbx_strand_id
1 'polypeptide(L)' 'MAVSYKKLFHLLIERGIATSELTKRAGFSANIVTRLRRNQYVSLDSIEKICGALGCSVDDILEFNQQMTQEGK' A
#
# COMPACT_ATOMS: atom_id res chain seq x y z
N MET A 1 0.29 10.10 -13.96
CA MET A 1 0.31 8.77 -13.33
C MET A 1 0.45 8.91 -11.84
N ALA A 2 -0.30 8.13 -11.08
CA ALA A 2 -0.26 8.21 -9.63
C ALA A 2 -0.46 6.83 -9.04
N VAL A 3 0.17 6.58 -7.90
CA VAL A 3 -0.02 5.34 -7.17
C VAL A 3 -1.25 5.50 -6.27
N SER A 4 -1.99 4.43 -6.08
CA SER A 4 -3.15 4.41 -5.18
C SER A 4 -3.05 3.19 -4.28
N TYR A 5 -3.26 3.39 -2.99
CA TYR A 5 -3.23 2.31 -2.00
C TYR A 5 -4.64 2.01 -1.47
N LYS A 6 -5.65 2.37 -2.26
CA LYS A 6 -7.03 2.13 -1.86
C LYS A 6 -7.28 0.65 -1.56
N LYS A 7 -6.70 -0.21 -2.38
CA LYS A 7 -6.84 -1.65 -2.17
C LYS A 7 -6.30 -2.08 -0.82
N LEU A 8 -5.17 -1.50 -0.41
CA LEU A 8 -4.56 -1.83 0.87
C LEU A 8 -5.52 -1.53 2.02
N PHE A 9 -6.10 -0.33 2.00
CA PHE A 9 -6.99 0.06 3.09
C PHE A 9 -8.28 -0.74 3.09
N HIS A 10 -8.80 -1.10 1.92
CA HIS A 10 -9.93 -2.00 1.83
C HIS A 10 -9.60 -3.37 2.41
N LEU A 11 -8.41 -3.88 2.10
CA LEU A 11 -7.98 -5.17 2.61
C LEU A 11 -7.85 -5.15 4.13
N LEU A 12 -7.32 -4.07 4.67
CA LEU A 12 -7.21 -3.92 6.12
C LEU A 12 -8.58 -3.94 6.77
N ILE A 13 -9.54 -3.24 6.17
CA ILE A 13 -10.92 -3.21 6.69
C ILE A 13 -11.52 -4.60 6.66
N GLU A 14 -11.36 -5.30 5.54
CA GLU A 14 -11.90 -6.65 5.40
C GLU A 14 -11.34 -7.61 6.43
N ARG A 15 -10.08 -7.44 6.78
CA ARG A 15 -9.42 -8.34 7.72
C ARG A 15 -9.52 -7.86 9.16
N GLY A 16 -10.10 -6.68 9.37
CA GLY A 16 -10.23 -6.12 10.71
C GLY A 16 -8.90 -5.74 11.32
N ILE A 17 -7.95 -5.28 10.49
CA ILE A 17 -6.61 -4.89 10.94
C ILE A 17 -6.51 -3.37 10.96
N ALA A 18 -6.16 -2.80 12.11
CA ALA A 18 -5.94 -1.37 12.21
C ALA A 18 -4.58 -1.01 11.60
N THR A 19 -4.46 0.24 11.13
CA THR A 19 -3.17 0.68 10.56
C THR A 19 -2.05 0.64 11.59
N SER A 20 -2.37 0.90 12.86
CA SER A 20 -1.38 0.81 13.92
C SER A 20 -0.88 -0.62 14.08
N GLU A 21 -1.76 -1.59 13.89
CA GLU A 21 -1.35 -2.98 13.95
C GLU A 21 -0.50 -3.34 12.76
N LEU A 22 -0.82 -2.80 11.59
CA LEU A 22 -0.02 -3.03 10.41
C LEU A 22 1.41 -2.53 10.60
N THR A 23 1.59 -1.35 11.21
CA THR A 23 2.93 -0.83 11.44
C THR A 23 3.73 -1.75 12.36
N LYS A 24 3.09 -2.32 13.36
CA LYS A 24 3.75 -3.26 14.25
C LYS A 24 4.16 -4.53 13.53
N ARG A 25 3.25 -5.08 12.73
CA ARG A 25 3.51 -6.33 12.02
C ARG A 25 4.58 -6.17 10.96
N ALA A 26 4.53 -5.07 10.23
CA ALA A 26 5.46 -4.82 9.14
C ALA A 26 6.79 -4.23 9.63
N GLY A 27 6.78 -3.62 10.80
CA GLY A 27 8.01 -3.08 11.38
C GLY A 27 8.46 -1.77 10.77
N PHE A 28 7.53 -0.93 10.32
CA PHE A 28 7.91 0.38 9.80
C PHE A 28 7.26 1.50 10.62
N SER A 29 7.67 2.73 10.34
CA SER A 29 7.23 3.88 11.12
C SER A 29 5.86 4.39 10.66
N ALA A 30 5.27 5.22 11.50
CA ALA A 30 3.99 5.85 11.19
C ALA A 30 4.09 6.77 9.97
N ASN A 31 5.27 7.28 9.66
CA ASN A 31 5.46 8.11 8.46
C ASN A 31 5.09 7.35 7.19
N ILE A 32 5.36 6.07 7.16
CA ILE A 32 5.02 5.24 6.00
C ILE A 32 3.50 5.19 5.83
N VAL A 33 2.77 5.02 6.93
CA VAL A 33 1.31 4.99 6.88
C VAL A 33 0.77 6.33 6.36
N THR A 34 1.35 7.43 6.82
CA THR A 34 0.94 8.76 6.36
C THR A 34 1.12 8.89 4.85
N ARG A 35 2.24 8.40 4.32
CA ARG A 35 2.48 8.44 2.88
C ARG A 35 1.48 7.57 2.14
N LEU A 36 1.17 6.40 2.69
CA LEU A 36 0.20 5.50 2.07
C LEU A 36 -1.17 6.17 2.00
N ARG A 37 -1.58 6.86 3.05
CA ARG A 37 -2.87 7.55 3.07
C ARG A 37 -2.94 8.67 2.05
N ARG A 38 -1.79 9.27 1.73
CA ARG A 38 -1.72 10.35 0.75
C ARG A 38 -1.40 9.86 -0.65
N ASN A 39 -1.33 8.56 -0.84
CA ASN A 39 -0.98 7.96 -2.13
C ASN A 39 0.36 8.46 -2.63
N GLN A 40 1.33 8.57 -1.71
CA GLN A 40 2.68 8.94 -2.06
C GLN A 40 3.52 7.70 -2.24
N TYR A 41 4.61 7.82 -2.96
CA TYR A 41 5.49 6.68 -3.19
C TYR A 41 6.23 6.32 -1.91
N VAL A 42 6.36 5.02 -1.69
CA VAL A 42 7.15 4.49 -0.59
C VAL A 42 8.15 3.50 -1.21
N SER A 43 9.17 3.12 -0.45
CA SER A 43 10.19 2.22 -0.97
C SER A 43 9.63 0.83 -1.19
N LEU A 44 10.25 0.09 -2.10
CA LEU A 44 9.86 -1.30 -2.34
C LEU A 44 10.05 -2.14 -1.09
N ASP A 45 11.02 -1.78 -0.26
CA ASP A 45 11.23 -2.45 1.01
C ASP A 45 9.98 -2.36 1.88
N SER A 46 9.37 -1.17 1.93
CA SER A 46 8.13 -0.98 2.69
C SER A 46 6.99 -1.81 2.09
N ILE A 47 6.89 -1.83 0.76
CA ILE A 47 5.87 -2.62 0.08
C ILE A 47 6.05 -4.10 0.40
N GLU A 48 7.29 -4.57 0.37
CA GLU A 48 7.59 -5.96 0.67
C GLU A 48 7.17 -6.33 2.09
N LYS A 49 7.44 -5.42 3.03
CA LYS A 49 7.06 -5.65 4.43
C LYS A 49 5.54 -5.73 4.59
N ILE A 50 4.81 -4.89 3.87
CA ILE A 50 3.36 -4.93 3.93
C ILE A 50 2.84 -6.25 3.37
N CYS A 51 3.35 -6.67 2.23
CA CYS A 51 2.94 -7.93 1.63
C CYS A 51 3.25 -9.11 2.54
N GLY A 52 4.42 -9.10 3.17
CA GLY A 52 4.79 -10.14 4.10
C GLY A 52 3.90 -10.19 5.33
N ALA A 53 3.55 -9.02 5.85
CA ALA A 53 2.70 -8.94 7.04
C ALA A 53 1.28 -9.40 6.78
N LEU A 54 0.78 -9.15 5.57
CA LEU A 54 -0.60 -9.49 5.21
C LEU A 54 -0.72 -10.80 4.44
N GLY A 55 0.40 -11.35 3.99
CA GLY A 55 0.38 -12.58 3.21
C GLY A 55 -0.29 -12.40 1.87
N CYS A 56 -0.02 -11.28 1.19
CA CYS A 56 -0.65 -10.98 -0.09
C CYS A 56 0.41 -10.51 -1.09
N SER A 57 -0.01 -10.30 -2.32
CA SER A 57 0.90 -9.82 -3.36
C SER A 57 0.74 -8.32 -3.54
N VAL A 58 1.64 -7.74 -4.33
CA VAL A 58 1.63 -6.31 -4.59
C VAL A 58 0.31 -5.85 -5.21
N ASP A 59 -0.24 -6.64 -6.11
CA ASP A 59 -1.51 -6.31 -6.77
C ASP A 59 -2.65 -6.13 -5.78
N ASP A 60 -2.55 -6.75 -4.62
CA ASP A 60 -3.63 -6.71 -3.64
C ASP A 60 -3.61 -5.44 -2.82
N ILE A 61 -2.52 -4.66 -2.89
CA ILE A 61 -2.39 -3.50 -2.03
C ILE A 61 -2.22 -2.18 -2.77
N LEU A 62 -1.81 -2.21 -4.04
CA LEU A 62 -1.62 -0.95 -4.75
C LEU A 62 -1.94 -1.09 -6.23
N GLU A 63 -2.18 0.04 -6.86
CA GLU A 63 -2.36 0.10 -8.30
C GLU A 63 -1.92 1.48 -8.77
N PHE A 64 -1.68 1.60 -10.05
CA PHE A 64 -1.32 2.88 -10.64
C PHE A 64 -2.53 3.42 -11.40
N ASN A 65 -2.92 4.63 -11.07
CA ASN A 65 -4.01 5.30 -11.76
C ASN A 65 -3.46 5.96 -13.00
N GLN A 66 -3.66 5.34 -14.14
CA GLN A 66 -3.21 5.88 -15.41
C GLN A 66 -4.40 6.39 -16.16
N GLN A 67 -4.47 7.69 -16.23
CA GLN A 67 -5.59 8.31 -16.89
C GLN A 67 -5.57 8.17 -18.37
N MET A 68 -4.47 8.22 -18.90
CA MET A 68 -4.39 8.25 -20.27
C MET A 68 -3.68 7.25 -20.87
N THR A 69 -3.52 6.95 -21.48
CA THR A 69 -2.83 6.05 -21.77
C THR A 69 -1.60 5.99 -22.35
N GLN A 70 -1.41 6.36 -22.55
CA GLN A 70 -0.57 6.12 -22.76
C GLN A 70 0.20 5.59 -23.08
N GLU A 71 0.43 5.66 -23.56
CA GLU A 71 1.07 5.21 -23.83
C GLU A 71 1.89 4.69 -23.91
N GLY A 72 2.13 4.46 -24.17
CA GLY A 72 2.81 3.92 -24.26
C GLY A 72 3.50 3.46 -24.18
N LYS A 73 3.49 3.38 -24.16
CA LYS A 73 4.00 2.95 -24.10
C LYS A 73 4.29 2.60 -24.22
#